data_41e071fdbe3e3635d4d112e712087b6e
#
_entry.id   41e071fdbe3e3635d4d112e712087b6e
#
_cell.length_a   1.000
_cell.length_b   1.000
_cell.length_c   1.000
_cell.angle_alpha   90.00
_cell.angle_beta   90.00
_cell.angle_gamma   90.00
#
_symmetry.space_group_name_H-M   'P 1'
#
loop_
_entity.id
_entity.type
_entity.pdbx_description
1 polymer ?
#
loop_
_entity_poly.entity_id
_entity_poly.type
_entity_poly.pdbx_seq_one_letter_code
_entity_poly.pdbx_strand_id
1 'polypeptide(L)'
;EDLPPEWQAEVDSVLDVFRDHKDEILAEIDQTFEEGRRGMYVYEWYGKRKDHDVEALKRDYKYVKTIAVSVFSGKESTSFHYGPLRLTLRVLYNLTPVDTDKVYIQCGWDKHYWRDNPLYIFDDTLIHRSVNDYDARRFVVFMDIVRPTPYPALLSALVSSVSVLIERANAVFYKNWKMLRPGPKTSKPPA
;
A
#
# COMPACT_ATOMS: atom_id res chain seq x y z
N GLU A 1 -12.71 4.12 9.18
CA GLU A 1 -14.07 3.54 8.99
C GLU A 1 -14.06 2.07 9.44
N ASP A 2 -15.16 1.61 10.07
CA ASP A 2 -15.34 0.19 10.39
C ASP A 2 -15.73 -0.57 9.12
N LEU A 3 -15.06 -1.67 8.85
CA LEU A 3 -15.37 -2.52 7.70
C LEU A 3 -16.39 -3.60 8.06
N PRO A 4 -17.23 -4.04 7.10
CA PRO A 4 -18.01 -5.25 7.28
C PRO A 4 -17.11 -6.46 7.59
N PRO A 5 -17.57 -7.45 8.38
CA PRO A 5 -16.71 -8.55 8.85
C PRO A 5 -15.97 -9.31 7.74
N GLU A 6 -16.61 -9.50 6.58
CA GLU A 6 -15.99 -10.20 5.45
C GLU A 6 -14.84 -9.41 4.80
N TRP A 7 -14.98 -8.06 4.71
CA TRP A 7 -13.89 -7.17 4.24
C TRP A 7 -12.75 -7.16 5.25
N GLN A 8 -13.10 -7.00 6.53
CA GLN A 8 -12.12 -7.00 7.61
C GLN A 8 -11.30 -8.29 7.63
N ALA A 9 -11.95 -9.45 7.53
CA ALA A 9 -11.28 -10.74 7.51
C ALA A 9 -10.28 -10.88 6.35
N GLU A 10 -10.63 -10.37 5.16
CA GLU A 10 -9.70 -10.41 4.02
C GLU A 10 -8.54 -9.44 4.20
N VAL A 11 -8.79 -8.24 4.71
CA VAL A 11 -7.74 -7.27 5.06
C VAL A 11 -6.78 -7.84 6.11
N ASP A 12 -7.33 -8.39 7.20
CA ASP A 12 -6.52 -8.97 8.28
C ASP A 12 -5.65 -10.10 7.77
N SER A 13 -6.19 -10.95 6.90
CA SER A 13 -5.45 -12.05 6.31
C SER A 13 -4.28 -11.62 5.41
N VAL A 14 -4.34 -10.43 4.79
CA VAL A 14 -3.21 -9.84 4.08
C VAL A 14 -2.22 -9.25 5.08
N LEU A 15 -2.71 -8.53 6.09
CA LEU A 15 -1.85 -7.92 7.12
C LEU A 15 -1.07 -8.97 7.90
N ASP A 16 -1.66 -10.14 8.17
CA ASP A 16 -0.98 -11.24 8.87
C ASP A 16 0.23 -11.73 8.06
N VAL A 17 0.12 -11.84 6.73
CA VAL A 17 1.29 -12.19 5.90
C VAL A 17 2.43 -11.18 6.08
N PHE A 18 2.09 -9.87 6.10
CA PHE A 18 3.11 -8.83 6.30
C PHE A 18 3.66 -8.80 7.73
N ARG A 19 2.89 -9.20 8.73
CA ARG A 19 3.37 -9.32 10.12
C ARG A 19 4.31 -10.52 10.28
N ASP A 20 3.92 -11.67 9.71
CA ASP A 20 4.64 -12.93 9.84
C ASP A 20 5.96 -12.93 9.04
N HIS A 21 5.99 -12.26 7.88
CA HIS A 21 7.15 -12.20 6.97
C HIS A 21 7.79 -10.82 6.91
N LYS A 22 7.58 -9.98 7.92
CA LYS A 22 7.99 -8.57 7.91
C LYS A 22 9.46 -8.39 7.54
N ASP A 23 10.36 -9.03 8.29
CA ASP A 23 11.80 -8.79 8.15
C ASP A 23 12.34 -9.25 6.79
N GLU A 24 11.82 -10.37 6.29
CA GLU A 24 12.16 -10.89 4.96
C GLU A 24 11.71 -9.93 3.84
N ILE A 25 10.44 -9.47 3.90
CA ILE A 25 9.88 -8.55 2.92
C ILE A 25 10.61 -7.20 2.94
N LEU A 26 10.91 -6.66 4.12
CA LEU A 26 11.61 -5.40 4.23
C LEU A 26 13.06 -5.50 3.74
N ALA A 27 13.75 -6.61 4.00
CA ALA A 27 15.10 -6.85 3.51
C ALA A 27 15.13 -6.95 1.97
N GLU A 28 14.14 -7.59 1.35
CA GLU A 28 14.01 -7.67 -0.10
C GLU A 28 13.77 -6.28 -0.72
N ILE A 29 12.86 -5.50 -0.13
CA ILE A 29 12.56 -4.15 -0.60
C ILE A 29 13.79 -3.24 -0.47
N ASP A 30 14.52 -3.32 0.63
CA ASP A 30 15.71 -2.51 0.88
C ASP A 30 16.81 -2.72 -0.17
N GLN A 31 16.95 -3.92 -0.71
CA GLN A 31 17.93 -4.21 -1.78
C GLN A 31 17.65 -3.44 -3.08
N THR A 32 16.41 -3.04 -3.31
CA THR A 32 15.99 -2.36 -4.54
C THR A 32 15.63 -0.89 -4.34
N PHE A 33 15.60 -0.43 -3.09
CA PHE A 33 15.21 0.94 -2.74
C PHE A 33 16.39 1.91 -2.85
N GLU A 34 16.16 3.05 -3.52
CA GLU A 34 17.10 4.16 -3.63
C GLU A 34 16.73 5.28 -2.66
N GLU A 35 17.69 5.73 -1.86
CA GLU A 35 17.50 6.86 -0.94
C GLU A 35 17.12 8.16 -1.68
N GLY A 36 16.36 9.03 -0.98
CA GLY A 36 15.89 10.30 -1.52
C GLY A 36 14.74 10.18 -2.50
N ARG A 37 14.13 8.99 -2.62
CA ARG A 37 12.94 8.75 -3.44
C ARG A 37 11.86 8.02 -2.67
N ARG A 38 10.63 8.10 -3.17
CA ARG A 38 9.52 7.25 -2.74
C ARG A 38 9.47 6.00 -3.59
N GLY A 39 9.41 4.85 -2.93
CA GLY A 39 9.31 3.56 -3.59
C GLY A 39 7.95 2.91 -3.36
N MET A 40 7.50 2.09 -4.31
CA MET A 40 6.33 1.24 -4.16
C MET A 40 6.65 -0.15 -4.70
N TYR A 41 6.64 -1.14 -3.81
CA TYR A 41 6.81 -2.54 -4.15
C TYR A 41 5.44 -3.19 -4.28
N VAL A 42 5.07 -3.63 -5.50
CA VAL A 42 3.70 -4.02 -5.84
C VAL A 42 3.57 -5.53 -5.99
N TYR A 43 2.65 -6.12 -5.22
CA TYR A 43 2.27 -7.53 -5.27
C TYR A 43 1.01 -7.74 -6.13
N GLU A 44 0.01 -6.88 -5.95
CA GLU A 44 -1.21 -6.85 -6.75
C GLU A 44 -1.59 -5.41 -7.08
N TRP A 45 -2.07 -5.17 -8.30
CA TRP A 45 -2.43 -3.84 -8.78
C TRP A 45 -3.76 -3.85 -9.50
N TYR A 46 -4.81 -3.32 -8.86
CA TYR A 46 -6.18 -3.30 -9.35
C TYR A 46 -6.66 -4.67 -9.85
N GLY A 47 -6.44 -5.72 -9.04
CA GLY A 47 -6.84 -7.10 -9.35
C GLY A 47 -5.90 -7.81 -10.35
N LYS A 48 -4.74 -7.24 -10.66
CA LYS A 48 -3.71 -7.89 -11.48
C LYS A 48 -2.50 -8.23 -10.62
N ARG A 49 -2.26 -9.53 -10.45
CA ARG A 49 -1.07 -10.02 -9.76
C ARG A 49 0.20 -9.61 -10.48
N LYS A 50 1.18 -9.16 -9.73
CA LYS A 50 2.53 -8.89 -10.21
C LYS A 50 3.44 -10.06 -9.84
N ASP A 51 4.57 -10.17 -10.53
CA ASP A 51 5.57 -11.21 -10.23
C ASP A 51 6.29 -10.88 -8.91
N HIS A 52 6.24 -11.82 -7.95
CA HIS A 52 6.87 -11.72 -6.63
C HIS A 52 7.01 -13.10 -5.99
N ASP A 53 7.85 -13.22 -4.96
CA ASP A 53 8.17 -14.50 -4.31
C ASP A 53 7.35 -14.79 -3.03
N VAL A 54 6.48 -13.89 -2.59
CA VAL A 54 5.64 -14.09 -1.39
C VAL A 54 4.43 -14.95 -1.73
N GLU A 55 4.58 -16.28 -1.62
CA GLU A 55 3.55 -17.26 -2.00
C GLU A 55 2.21 -17.05 -1.26
N ALA A 56 2.25 -16.66 0.01
CA ALA A 56 1.05 -16.40 0.82
C ALA A 56 0.15 -15.27 0.26
N LEU A 57 0.69 -14.37 -0.56
CA LEU A 57 -0.07 -13.33 -1.25
C LEU A 57 -0.57 -13.77 -2.63
N LYS A 58 -0.16 -14.94 -3.15
CA LYS A 58 -0.55 -15.42 -4.48
C LYS A 58 -1.88 -16.16 -4.46
N ARG A 59 -2.94 -15.50 -4.02
CA ARG A 59 -4.31 -16.03 -3.99
C ARG A 59 -5.28 -15.03 -4.61
N ASP A 60 -6.50 -15.47 -4.89
CA ASP A 60 -7.56 -14.60 -5.37
C ASP A 60 -8.22 -13.88 -4.22
N TYR A 61 -8.37 -12.56 -4.37
CA TYR A 61 -9.01 -11.68 -3.39
C TYR A 61 -10.37 -11.22 -3.92
N LYS A 62 -11.37 -11.31 -3.06
CA LYS A 62 -12.72 -10.85 -3.42
C LYS A 62 -12.83 -9.33 -3.28
N TYR A 63 -12.31 -8.79 -2.21
CA TYR A 63 -12.45 -7.38 -1.85
C TYR A 63 -11.16 -6.57 -2.02
N VAL A 64 -10.01 -7.14 -1.72
CA VAL A 64 -8.70 -6.48 -1.91
C VAL A 64 -8.36 -6.45 -3.40
N LYS A 65 -7.95 -5.27 -3.90
CA LYS A 65 -7.62 -5.05 -5.32
C LYS A 65 -6.22 -4.53 -5.56
N THR A 66 -5.62 -3.92 -4.57
CA THR A 66 -4.22 -3.49 -4.61
C THR A 66 -3.53 -3.96 -3.34
N ILE A 67 -2.35 -4.54 -3.48
CA ILE A 67 -1.45 -4.89 -2.38
C ILE A 67 -0.07 -4.41 -2.76
N ALA A 68 0.48 -3.51 -1.96
CA ALA A 68 1.82 -2.97 -2.15
C ALA A 68 2.45 -2.60 -0.81
N VAL A 69 3.77 -2.38 -0.80
CA VAL A 69 4.46 -1.68 0.28
C VAL A 69 4.99 -0.37 -0.26
N SER A 70 4.57 0.73 0.33
CA SER A 70 5.12 2.04 0.05
C SER A 70 6.28 2.34 0.99
N VAL A 71 7.36 2.91 0.43
CA VAL A 71 8.59 3.23 1.13
C VAL A 71 8.86 4.71 1.03
N PHE A 72 9.10 5.34 2.17
CA PHE A 72 9.51 6.74 2.28
C PHE A 72 10.91 6.81 2.86
N SER A 73 11.78 7.60 2.26
CA SER A 73 13.02 8.02 2.89
C SER A 73 12.74 8.88 4.12
N GLY A 74 13.73 9.03 4.98
CA GLY A 74 13.67 10.01 6.08
C GLY A 74 13.41 11.42 5.54
N LYS A 75 12.64 12.22 6.26
CA LYS A 75 12.24 13.60 5.92
C LYS A 75 11.47 13.75 4.61
N GLU A 76 10.91 12.67 4.06
CA GLU A 76 10.14 12.73 2.82
C GLU A 76 8.63 12.70 3.07
N SER A 77 7.90 13.61 2.43
CA SER A 77 6.46 13.74 2.55
C SER A 77 5.81 13.92 1.17
N THR A 78 4.53 13.58 1.04
CA THR A 78 3.76 13.92 -0.16
C THR A 78 3.18 15.32 -0.05
N SER A 79 3.00 15.99 -1.18
CA SER A 79 2.08 17.13 -1.27
C SER A 79 0.63 16.69 -1.08
N PHE A 80 -0.27 17.63 -0.87
CA PHE A 80 -1.71 17.35 -0.92
C PHE A 80 -2.11 16.84 -2.31
N HIS A 81 -2.87 15.76 -2.34
CA HIS A 81 -3.34 15.11 -3.57
C HIS A 81 -4.64 14.35 -3.32
N TYR A 82 -5.21 13.82 -4.40
CA TYR A 82 -6.40 12.98 -4.40
C TYR A 82 -6.04 11.62 -4.99
N GLY A 83 -6.68 10.57 -4.51
CA GLY A 83 -6.63 9.26 -5.14
C GLY A 83 -7.50 9.20 -6.41
N PRO A 84 -7.20 8.27 -7.32
CA PRO A 84 -7.83 8.25 -8.65
C PRO A 84 -9.21 7.61 -8.67
N LEU A 85 -9.62 6.83 -7.66
CA LEU A 85 -10.76 5.92 -7.81
C LEU A 85 -11.66 5.86 -6.57
N ARG A 86 -12.85 6.44 -6.68
CA ARG A 86 -13.87 6.43 -5.61
C ARG A 86 -14.55 5.06 -5.38
N LEU A 87 -14.28 4.08 -6.22
CA LEU A 87 -14.83 2.72 -6.06
C LEU A 87 -14.14 1.92 -4.96
N THR A 88 -13.03 2.43 -4.44
CA THR A 88 -12.21 1.80 -3.41
C THR A 88 -12.10 2.66 -2.15
N LEU A 89 -11.72 2.00 -1.05
CA LEU A 89 -11.17 2.64 0.16
C LEU A 89 -9.69 2.29 0.24
N ARG A 90 -8.90 3.21 0.77
CA ARG A 90 -7.49 3.01 1.06
C ARG A 90 -7.31 2.46 2.46
N VAL A 91 -6.56 1.37 2.56
CA VAL A 91 -6.09 0.78 3.82
C VAL A 91 -4.59 0.95 3.88
N LEU A 92 -4.11 1.61 4.91
CA LEU A 92 -2.67 1.77 5.19
C LEU A 92 -2.34 1.11 6.52
N TYR A 93 -1.27 0.32 6.55
CA TYR A 93 -0.76 -0.29 7.78
C TYR A 93 0.74 -0.04 7.91
N ASN A 94 1.13 0.68 8.95
CA ASN A 94 2.52 1.04 9.18
C ASN A 94 3.32 -0.13 9.75
N LEU A 95 4.32 -0.60 9.01
CA LEU A 95 5.22 -1.69 9.42
C LEU A 95 6.38 -1.21 10.29
N THR A 96 6.72 0.07 10.22
CA THR A 96 7.84 0.65 10.95
C THR A 96 7.35 1.24 12.27
N PRO A 97 7.83 0.80 13.44
CA PRO A 97 7.47 1.42 14.71
C PRO A 97 7.76 2.93 14.70
N VAL A 98 6.81 3.71 15.17
CA VAL A 98 6.90 5.17 15.25
C VAL A 98 6.41 5.61 16.63
N ASP A 99 7.23 6.40 17.33
CA ASP A 99 6.97 6.94 18.67
C ASP A 99 6.81 8.48 18.68
N THR A 100 6.77 9.09 17.49
CA THR A 100 6.73 10.55 17.31
C THR A 100 5.46 11.01 16.62
N ASP A 101 5.03 12.25 16.90
CA ASP A 101 3.93 12.94 16.23
C ASP A 101 4.33 13.58 14.89
N LYS A 102 5.60 13.47 14.50
CA LYS A 102 6.12 14.00 13.22
C LYS A 102 5.77 13.11 12.03
N VAL A 103 5.18 11.94 12.26
CA VAL A 103 4.83 10.97 11.23
C VAL A 103 3.33 10.70 11.27
N TYR A 104 2.62 11.20 10.26
CA TYR A 104 1.16 11.12 10.21
C TYR A 104 0.65 11.16 8.77
N ILE A 105 -0.60 10.78 8.60
CA ILE A 105 -1.38 11.10 7.40
C ILE A 105 -2.43 12.15 7.74
N GLN A 106 -2.60 13.12 6.86
CA GLN A 106 -3.65 14.13 6.97
C GLN A 106 -4.66 13.92 5.87
N CYS A 107 -5.94 13.79 6.24
CA CYS A 107 -7.05 13.70 5.31
C CYS A 107 -8.05 14.82 5.66
N GLY A 108 -8.21 15.78 4.76
CA GLY A 108 -8.92 17.03 5.08
C GLY A 108 -8.25 17.74 6.26
N TRP A 109 -9.02 17.96 7.33
CA TRP A 109 -8.57 18.59 8.56
C TRP A 109 -8.06 17.59 9.61
N ASP A 110 -8.38 16.29 9.46
CA ASP A 110 -8.04 15.25 10.41
C ASP A 110 -6.63 14.72 10.20
N LYS A 111 -5.94 14.43 11.31
CA LYS A 111 -4.62 13.81 11.32
C LYS A 111 -4.69 12.46 12.01
N HIS A 112 -4.19 11.45 11.33
CA HIS A 112 -3.95 10.13 11.88
C HIS A 112 -2.46 9.96 12.17
N TYR A 113 -2.09 9.82 13.43
CA TYR A 113 -0.71 9.65 13.85
C TYR A 113 -0.36 8.17 13.95
N TRP A 114 0.72 7.77 13.29
CA TRP A 114 1.15 6.38 13.24
C TRP A 114 1.63 5.84 14.59
N ARG A 115 2.02 6.69 15.53
CA ARG A 115 2.33 6.29 16.90
C ARG A 115 1.11 5.80 17.69
N ASP A 116 -0.08 6.30 17.35
CA ASP A 116 -1.31 6.02 18.08
C ASP A 116 -2.01 4.76 17.57
N ASN A 117 -2.00 4.55 16.23
CA ASN A 117 -2.55 3.35 15.59
C ASN A 117 -1.80 3.07 14.28
N PRO A 118 -1.27 1.84 14.08
CA PRO A 118 -0.61 1.46 12.83
C PRO A 118 -1.56 1.28 11.66
N LEU A 119 -2.87 1.16 11.86
CA LEU A 119 -3.89 0.95 10.83
C LEU A 119 -4.69 2.22 10.59
N TYR A 120 -4.86 2.59 9.32
CA TYR A 120 -5.75 3.68 8.89
C TYR A 120 -6.52 3.31 7.63
N ILE A 121 -7.85 3.48 7.68
CA ILE A 121 -8.77 3.22 6.56
C ILE A 121 -9.51 4.50 6.23
N PHE A 122 -9.43 4.94 4.98
CA PHE A 122 -10.03 6.22 4.55
C PHE A 122 -10.38 6.23 3.07
N ASP A 123 -11.20 7.20 2.69
CA ASP A 123 -11.50 7.54 1.30
C ASP A 123 -10.36 8.40 0.73
N ASP A 124 -9.49 7.81 -0.10
CA ASP A 124 -8.33 8.50 -0.66
C ASP A 124 -8.70 9.52 -1.76
N THR A 125 -9.97 9.52 -2.22
CA THR A 125 -10.46 10.60 -3.11
C THR A 125 -10.69 11.92 -2.37
N LEU A 126 -10.65 11.93 -1.03
CA LEU A 126 -10.55 13.14 -0.25
C LEU A 126 -9.12 13.69 -0.31
N ILE A 127 -9.00 15.01 -0.20
CA ILE A 127 -7.68 15.67 -0.19
C ILE A 127 -6.85 15.15 0.99
N HIS A 128 -5.68 14.62 0.71
CA HIS A 128 -4.82 14.04 1.74
C HIS A 128 -3.34 14.18 1.42
N ARG A 129 -2.51 14.00 2.44
CA ARG A 129 -1.05 13.92 2.33
C ARG A 129 -0.47 12.99 3.39
N SER A 130 0.68 12.39 3.08
CA SER A 130 1.49 11.64 4.05
C SER A 130 2.69 12.47 4.46
N VAL A 131 2.90 12.61 5.77
CA VAL A 131 4.03 13.35 6.34
C VAL A 131 4.96 12.37 7.06
N ASN A 132 6.24 12.42 6.70
CA ASN A 132 7.32 11.70 7.35
C ASN A 132 8.44 12.68 7.69
N ASP A 133 8.22 13.52 8.71
CA ASP A 133 9.21 14.47 9.23
C ASP A 133 10.05 13.82 10.35
N TYR A 134 10.56 12.64 10.04
CA TYR A 134 11.44 11.84 10.90
C TYR A 134 12.61 11.32 10.08
N ASP A 135 13.77 11.08 10.71
CA ASP A 135 15.00 10.74 9.99
C ASP A 135 15.06 9.29 9.52
N ALA A 136 14.16 8.44 10.02
CA ALA A 136 14.11 7.03 9.64
C ALA A 136 13.26 6.78 8.40
N ARG A 137 13.64 5.73 7.66
CA ARG A 137 12.85 5.17 6.56
C ARG A 137 11.56 4.56 7.10
N ARG A 138 10.46 4.72 6.36
CA ARG A 138 9.15 4.21 6.74
C ARG A 138 8.59 3.28 5.68
N PHE A 139 8.09 2.13 6.11
CA PHE A 139 7.43 1.13 5.28
C PHE A 139 5.96 1.02 5.68
N VAL A 140 5.09 1.12 4.71
CA VAL A 140 3.63 1.08 4.92
C VAL A 140 3.01 0.10 3.93
N VAL A 141 2.28 -0.90 4.42
CA VAL A 141 1.39 -1.70 3.58
C VAL A 141 0.32 -0.79 3.03
N PHE A 142 0.16 -0.84 1.73
CA PHE A 142 -0.74 -0.02 0.95
C PHE A 142 -1.72 -0.94 0.25
N MET A 143 -2.99 -0.87 0.60
CA MET A 143 -4.03 -1.66 -0.03
C MET A 143 -5.17 -0.76 -0.51
N ASP A 144 -5.77 -1.14 -1.64
CA ASP A 144 -7.09 -0.65 -2.03
C ASP A 144 -8.09 -1.80 -1.95
N ILE A 145 -9.18 -1.58 -1.25
CA ILE A 145 -10.27 -2.53 -1.13
C ILE A 145 -11.52 -1.99 -1.82
N VAL A 146 -12.31 -2.87 -2.40
CA VAL A 146 -13.63 -2.50 -2.93
C VAL A 146 -14.46 -1.88 -1.81
N ARG A 147 -15.04 -0.72 -2.07
CA ARG A 147 -15.91 -0.05 -1.10
C ARG A 147 -17.07 -0.97 -0.69
N PRO A 148 -17.40 -1.05 0.60
CA PRO A 148 -18.55 -1.83 1.07
C PRO A 148 -19.82 -1.47 0.31
N THR A 149 -20.47 -2.48 -0.26
CA THR A 149 -21.64 -2.34 -1.13
C THR A 149 -22.43 -3.65 -1.13
N PRO A 150 -23.76 -3.61 -1.41
CA PRO A 150 -24.55 -4.83 -1.63
C PRO A 150 -24.12 -5.62 -2.88
N TYR A 151 -23.36 -5.02 -3.80
CA TYR A 151 -22.95 -5.62 -5.06
C TYR A 151 -21.42 -5.64 -5.24
N PRO A 152 -20.66 -6.30 -4.32
CA PRO A 152 -19.20 -6.25 -4.33
C PRO A 152 -18.58 -6.86 -5.59
N ALA A 153 -19.17 -7.90 -6.15
CA ALA A 153 -18.69 -8.55 -7.38
C ALA A 153 -18.76 -7.60 -8.59
N LEU A 154 -19.86 -6.84 -8.71
CA LEU A 154 -20.01 -5.83 -9.77
C LEU A 154 -18.96 -4.73 -9.62
N LEU A 155 -18.79 -4.20 -8.41
CA LEU A 155 -17.82 -3.16 -8.14
C LEU A 155 -16.39 -3.64 -8.37
N SER A 156 -16.09 -4.88 -7.98
CA SER A 156 -14.81 -5.55 -8.24
C SER A 156 -14.52 -5.65 -9.75
N ALA A 157 -15.50 -6.08 -10.55
CA ALA A 157 -15.37 -6.13 -12.00
C ALA A 157 -15.13 -4.74 -12.61
N LEU A 158 -15.83 -3.71 -12.13
CA LEU A 158 -15.61 -2.32 -12.56
C LEU A 158 -14.20 -1.85 -12.24
N VAL A 159 -13.70 -2.08 -11.00
CA VAL A 159 -12.31 -1.74 -10.62
C VAL A 159 -11.31 -2.41 -11.54
N SER A 160 -11.47 -3.70 -11.82
CA SER A 160 -10.58 -4.44 -12.72
C SER A 160 -10.66 -3.93 -14.17
N SER A 161 -11.84 -3.52 -14.63
CA SER A 161 -12.04 -2.99 -15.99
C SER A 161 -11.38 -1.63 -16.18
N VAL A 162 -11.44 -0.74 -15.17
CA VAL A 162 -10.80 0.57 -15.23
C VAL A 162 -9.29 0.50 -14.98
N SER A 163 -8.76 -0.65 -14.53
CA SER A 163 -7.33 -0.83 -14.24
C SER A 163 -6.44 -0.47 -15.43
N VAL A 164 -6.87 -0.79 -16.67
CA VAL A 164 -6.12 -0.46 -17.90
C VAL A 164 -6.04 1.06 -18.11
N LEU A 165 -7.13 1.78 -17.82
CA LEU A 165 -7.15 3.25 -17.90
C LEU A 165 -6.28 3.87 -16.80
N ILE A 166 -6.33 3.32 -15.59
CA ILE A 166 -5.52 3.78 -14.45
C ILE A 166 -4.03 3.49 -14.71
N GLU A 167 -3.67 2.35 -15.28
CA GLU A 167 -2.29 2.06 -15.67
C GLU A 167 -1.73 3.11 -16.64
N ARG A 168 -2.55 3.60 -17.58
CA ARG A 168 -2.17 4.71 -18.48
C ARG A 168 -2.09 6.04 -17.73
N ALA A 169 -2.96 6.26 -16.75
CA ALA A 169 -2.97 7.47 -15.92
C ALA A 169 -1.91 7.45 -14.80
N ASN A 170 -1.33 6.29 -14.47
CA ASN A 170 -0.32 6.11 -13.41
C ASN A 170 0.88 7.05 -13.59
N ALA A 171 1.26 7.36 -14.82
CA ALA A 171 2.30 8.35 -15.11
C ALA A 171 1.99 9.74 -14.50
N VAL A 172 0.72 10.05 -14.27
CA VAL A 172 0.28 11.31 -13.64
C VAL A 172 0.18 11.17 -12.13
N PHE A 173 -0.54 10.13 -11.65
CA PHE A 173 -0.81 9.97 -10.21
C PHE A 173 0.41 9.51 -9.40
N TYR A 174 1.26 8.67 -10.01
CA TYR A 174 2.42 8.07 -9.35
C TYR A 174 3.76 8.53 -9.95
N LYS A 175 3.79 9.68 -10.64
CA LYS A 175 5.02 10.22 -11.29
C LYS A 175 6.21 10.39 -10.35
N ASN A 176 5.94 10.58 -9.06
CA ASN A 176 6.97 10.77 -8.03
C ASN A 176 7.32 9.47 -7.30
N TRP A 177 6.75 8.33 -7.72
CA TRP A 177 6.99 7.03 -7.13
C TRP A 177 7.86 6.18 -8.05
N LYS A 178 8.89 5.56 -7.49
CA LYS A 178 9.62 4.50 -8.17
C LYS A 178 8.93 3.17 -7.91
N MET A 179 8.45 2.53 -8.96
CA MET A 179 7.91 1.18 -8.87
C MET A 179 9.07 0.20 -8.71
N LEU A 180 9.16 -0.44 -7.55
CA LEU A 180 10.21 -1.39 -7.21
C LEU A 180 9.87 -2.77 -7.77
N ARG A 181 10.89 -3.51 -8.20
CA ARG A 181 10.77 -4.89 -8.68
C ARG A 181 11.65 -5.79 -7.84
N PRO A 182 11.33 -7.10 -7.73
CA PRO A 182 12.24 -8.06 -7.12
C PRO A 182 13.63 -7.93 -7.75
N GLY A 183 14.66 -7.91 -6.91
CA GLY A 183 16.03 -8.03 -7.39
C GLY A 183 16.23 -9.37 -8.11
N PRO A 184 17.23 -9.51 -9.01
CA PRO A 184 17.56 -10.80 -9.56
C PRO A 184 17.89 -11.74 -8.40
N LYS A 185 17.28 -12.95 -8.39
CA LYS A 185 17.63 -13.99 -7.42
C LYS A 185 19.13 -14.17 -7.47
N THR A 186 19.84 -13.74 -6.45
CA THR A 186 21.24 -14.10 -6.31
C THR A 186 21.27 -15.60 -6.14
N SER A 187 21.67 -16.31 -7.18
CA SER A 187 21.94 -17.74 -7.10
C SER A 187 22.94 -17.92 -5.96
N LYS A 188 22.48 -18.52 -4.86
CA LYS A 188 23.35 -18.89 -3.75
C LYS A 188 24.47 -19.72 -4.35
N PRO A 189 25.75 -19.39 -4.15
CA PRO A 189 26.82 -20.23 -4.66
C PRO A 189 26.62 -21.63 -4.09
N PRO A 190 26.88 -22.70 -4.87
CA PRO A 190 26.81 -24.06 -4.36
C PRO A 190 27.80 -24.21 -3.20
N ALA A 191 27.33 -24.83 -2.11
CA ALA A 191 28.11 -25.14 -0.92
C ALA A 191 29.22 -26.12 -1.22
#